data_9ac5c6c5bbf9b7be6b99babe27dc89fd
#
_entry.id   9ac5c6c5bbf9b7be6b99babe27dc89fd
#
_cell.length_a   1.000
_cell.length_b   1.000
_cell.length_c   1.000
_cell.angle_alpha   90.00
_cell.angle_beta   90.00
_cell.angle_gamma   90.00
#
_symmetry.space_group_name_H-M   'P 1'
#
loop_
_entity.id
_entity.type
_entity.pdbx_description
1 polymer ?
#
loop_
_entity_poly.entity_id
_entity_poly.type
_entity_poly.pdbx_seq_one_letter_code
_entity_poly.pdbx_strand_id
1 'polypeptide(L)'
;MAKKKEGSARQSLLQGFDELVEPAVETGTASDTPQAVVEVAEVAEKSLDDQIVYVIDAFALIYQVFYAMPDFSGPNGQPVGAVHGFIRDMANLLEHRQPDFLVCAFDAPGDTFRHEMYDQYKATRDPMPDDLRSQIPTIRLLLDAMAIPSFSLPGFEADDLLATFARQAEERGYSCLLVTSDKDCRQLITERVQMYNIRKDTIFDADALMESWGVRPEQAVDFQSLVGDSVDNIPGVPQIGPKTARELLEKY
;
A
#
# COMPACT_ATOMS: atom_id res chain seq x y z
N MET A 1 -11.10 9.20 -25.71
CA MET A 1 -10.66 10.13 -24.67
C MET A 1 -9.95 9.44 -23.49
N ALA A 2 -10.25 8.19 -23.15
CA ALA A 2 -9.62 7.44 -22.06
C ALA A 2 -8.08 7.25 -22.20
N LYS A 3 -7.58 6.83 -23.34
CA LYS A 3 -6.13 6.62 -23.57
C LYS A 3 -5.22 7.84 -23.31
N LYS A 4 -5.75 9.06 -23.42
CA LYS A 4 -4.96 10.28 -23.19
C LYS A 4 -4.87 10.66 -21.70
N LYS A 5 -5.84 10.20 -20.88
CA LYS A 5 -5.83 10.39 -19.41
C LYS A 5 -4.90 9.38 -18.73
N GLU A 6 -4.88 8.12 -19.18
CA GLU A 6 -4.00 7.08 -18.64
C GLU A 6 -2.51 7.42 -18.83
N GLY A 7 -2.14 7.97 -19.99
CA GLY A 7 -0.76 8.39 -20.24
C GLY A 7 -0.28 9.52 -19.32
N SER A 8 -1.15 10.47 -19.01
CA SER A 8 -0.83 11.59 -18.11
C SER A 8 -0.72 11.17 -16.65
N ALA A 9 -1.61 10.28 -16.18
CA ALA A 9 -1.60 9.74 -14.83
C ALA A 9 -0.36 8.88 -14.59
N ARG A 10 -0.02 8.02 -15.56
CA ARG A 10 1.18 7.17 -15.51
C ARG A 10 2.47 8.01 -15.47
N GLN A 11 2.51 9.11 -16.22
CA GLN A 11 3.67 9.99 -16.26
C GLN A 11 3.86 10.76 -14.93
N SER A 12 2.76 11.13 -14.26
CA SER A 12 2.79 11.78 -12.95
C SER A 12 3.25 10.83 -11.83
N LEU A 13 2.80 9.56 -11.85
CA LEU A 13 3.25 8.55 -10.89
C LEU A 13 4.72 8.19 -11.08
N LEU A 14 5.18 8.09 -12.33
CA LEU A 14 6.58 7.87 -12.66
C LEU A 14 7.47 9.00 -12.11
N GLN A 15 7.02 10.24 -12.27
CA GLN A 15 7.72 11.43 -11.79
C GLN A 15 7.82 11.43 -10.25
N GLY A 16 6.74 11.09 -9.56
CA GLY A 16 6.76 10.98 -8.10
C GLY A 16 7.68 9.88 -7.57
N PHE A 17 7.81 8.77 -8.29
CA PHE A 17 8.75 7.70 -7.92
C PHE A 17 10.21 8.12 -8.17
N ASP A 18 10.49 8.77 -9.28
CA ASP A 18 11.84 9.26 -9.59
C ASP A 18 12.30 10.33 -8.57
N GLU A 19 11.39 11.19 -8.07
CA GLU A 19 11.66 12.13 -7.00
C GLU A 19 11.99 11.44 -5.65
N LEU A 20 11.45 10.25 -5.39
CA LEU A 20 11.76 9.46 -4.20
C LEU A 20 13.11 8.75 -4.27
N VAL A 21 13.59 8.48 -5.48
CA VAL A 21 14.81 7.71 -5.73
C VAL A 21 16.04 8.62 -5.94
N GLU A 22 15.86 9.88 -6.34
CA GLU A 22 16.96 10.82 -6.46
C GLU A 22 17.28 11.48 -5.11
N PRO A 23 18.53 11.35 -4.58
CA PRO A 23 18.92 12.08 -3.39
C PRO A 23 18.94 13.59 -3.70
N ALA A 24 18.24 14.37 -2.86
CA ALA A 24 18.23 15.83 -2.96
C ALA A 24 19.67 16.37 -2.82
N VAL A 25 20.26 16.84 -3.92
CA VAL A 25 21.52 17.58 -3.90
C VAL A 25 21.22 19.02 -3.49
N GLU A 26 21.32 19.32 -2.21
CA GLU A 26 21.28 20.70 -1.72
C GLU A 26 22.58 21.43 -2.08
N THR A 27 22.47 22.41 -2.98
CA THR A 27 23.51 23.42 -3.18
C THR A 27 23.32 24.54 -2.16
N GLY A 28 23.87 24.39 -0.96
CA GLY A 28 23.87 25.41 0.08
C GLY A 28 25.10 26.29 -0.02
N THR A 29 24.91 27.61 -0.11
CA THR A 29 25.94 28.62 -0.01
C THR A 29 26.46 28.76 1.42
N ALA A 30 27.76 28.78 1.57
CA ALA A 30 28.49 28.81 2.84
C ALA A 30 28.17 30.05 3.71
N SER A 31 27.92 29.84 5.00
CA SER A 31 28.14 30.80 6.07
C SER A 31 28.87 30.13 7.22
N ASP A 32 29.95 30.77 7.66
CA ASP A 32 30.91 30.36 8.69
C ASP A 32 30.23 30.15 10.04
N THR A 33 30.23 28.92 10.56
CA THR A 33 30.04 28.59 11.98
C THR A 33 30.90 27.36 12.30
N PRO A 34 31.52 27.22 13.49
CA PRO A 34 32.54 26.21 13.74
C PRO A 34 31.97 24.80 13.66
N GLN A 35 32.54 24.01 12.77
CA GLN A 35 32.24 22.61 12.51
C GLN A 35 32.54 21.74 13.74
N ALA A 36 31.50 21.22 14.37
CA ALA A 36 31.61 19.93 15.05
C ALA A 36 31.81 18.88 13.93
N VAL A 37 32.99 18.26 13.90
CA VAL A 37 33.23 17.10 13.04
C VAL A 37 32.36 15.97 13.54
N VAL A 38 31.17 15.84 12.95
CA VAL A 38 30.38 14.62 13.07
C VAL A 38 31.07 13.63 12.12
N GLU A 39 31.72 12.62 12.71
CA GLU A 39 32.26 11.48 11.99
C GLU A 39 31.07 10.82 11.28
N VAL A 40 30.87 11.12 10.01
CA VAL A 40 29.89 10.46 9.17
C VAL A 40 30.38 9.02 9.01
N ALA A 41 29.82 8.11 9.76
CA ALA A 41 30.05 6.70 9.53
C ALA A 41 29.81 6.44 8.04
N GLU A 42 30.80 5.87 7.35
CA GLU A 42 30.69 5.42 5.97
C GLU A 42 29.51 4.45 5.91
N VAL A 43 28.34 4.93 5.48
CA VAL A 43 27.21 4.08 5.18
C VAL A 43 27.63 3.31 3.93
N ALA A 44 27.95 2.03 4.11
CA ALA A 44 28.23 1.16 2.98
C ALA A 44 27.04 1.28 2.00
N GLU A 45 27.32 1.71 0.76
CA GLU A 45 26.30 1.79 -0.28
C GLU A 45 25.68 0.37 -0.42
N LYS A 46 24.41 0.24 -0.05
CA LYS A 46 23.66 -0.99 -0.30
C LYS A 46 23.62 -1.23 -1.82
N SER A 47 23.79 -2.48 -2.24
CA SER A 47 23.54 -2.85 -3.63
C SER A 47 22.07 -2.54 -3.96
N LEU A 48 21.75 -2.23 -5.21
CA LEU A 48 20.36 -1.99 -5.63
C LEU A 48 19.45 -3.18 -5.30
N ASP A 49 19.98 -4.41 -5.39
CA ASP A 49 19.26 -5.64 -5.05
C ASP A 49 18.93 -5.77 -3.54
N ASP A 50 19.60 -5.00 -2.68
CA ASP A 50 19.40 -5.00 -1.24
C ASP A 50 18.46 -3.87 -0.75
N GLN A 51 18.01 -3.00 -1.65
CA GLN A 51 17.11 -1.90 -1.31
C GLN A 51 15.65 -2.38 -1.28
N ILE A 52 14.90 -1.92 -0.28
CA ILE A 52 13.52 -2.33 -0.05
C ILE A 52 12.59 -1.12 -0.06
N VAL A 53 11.60 -1.18 -0.94
CA VAL A 53 10.50 -0.21 -1.02
C VAL A 53 9.32 -0.73 -0.20
N TYR A 54 8.84 0.06 0.77
CA TYR A 54 7.59 -0.22 1.48
C TYR A 54 6.48 0.66 0.92
N VAL A 55 5.42 0.05 0.44
CA VAL A 55 4.22 0.73 -0.06
C VAL A 55 3.06 0.43 0.87
N ILE A 56 2.60 1.45 1.59
CA ILE A 56 1.54 1.32 2.58
C ILE A 56 0.18 1.53 1.92
N ASP A 57 -0.71 0.55 2.02
CA ASP A 57 -2.13 0.76 1.84
C ASP A 57 -2.68 1.48 3.07
N ALA A 58 -2.85 2.80 2.93
CA ALA A 58 -3.17 3.65 4.07
C ALA A 58 -4.53 3.31 4.67
N PHE A 59 -5.58 3.13 3.85
CA PHE A 59 -6.91 2.84 4.38
C PHE A 59 -7.00 1.43 4.96
N ALA A 60 -6.40 0.41 4.34
CA ALA A 60 -6.37 -0.92 4.92
C ALA A 60 -5.74 -0.91 6.32
N LEU A 61 -4.62 -0.21 6.51
CA LEU A 61 -3.98 -0.09 7.81
C LEU A 61 -4.81 0.76 8.79
N ILE A 62 -5.35 1.90 8.34
CA ILE A 62 -6.17 2.79 9.17
C ILE A 62 -7.42 2.06 9.69
N TYR A 63 -8.13 1.33 8.84
CA TYR A 63 -9.29 0.54 9.25
C TYR A 63 -8.92 -0.58 10.23
N GLN A 64 -7.81 -1.30 9.97
CA GLN A 64 -7.32 -2.32 10.91
C GLN A 64 -7.03 -1.75 12.29
N VAL A 65 -6.40 -0.57 12.32
CA VAL A 65 -6.10 0.12 13.58
C VAL A 65 -7.38 0.57 14.26
N PHE A 66 -8.29 1.21 13.54
CA PHE A 66 -9.54 1.75 14.07
C PHE A 66 -10.37 0.67 14.78
N TYR A 67 -10.55 -0.48 14.15
CA TYR A 67 -11.33 -1.57 14.76
C TYR A 67 -10.58 -2.38 15.82
N ALA A 68 -9.26 -2.30 15.88
CA ALA A 68 -8.47 -3.03 16.88
C ALA A 68 -8.11 -2.21 18.11
N MET A 69 -8.25 -0.89 18.04
CA MET A 69 -7.92 0.00 19.16
C MET A 69 -9.17 0.26 20.02
N PRO A 70 -9.02 0.36 21.34
CA PRO A 70 -10.09 0.85 22.19
C PRO A 70 -10.41 2.32 21.86
N ASP A 71 -11.58 2.78 22.28
CA ASP A 71 -12.02 4.17 22.13
C ASP A 71 -11.08 5.12 22.89
N PHE A 72 -10.13 5.70 22.16
CA PHE A 72 -9.29 6.78 22.70
C PHE A 72 -9.88 8.14 22.31
N SER A 73 -9.97 9.01 23.32
CA SER A 73 -10.39 10.39 23.12
C SER A 73 -9.28 11.34 23.52
N GLY A 74 -9.10 12.37 22.73
CA GLY A 74 -8.19 13.48 23.04
C GLY A 74 -8.75 14.40 24.14
N PRO A 75 -7.99 15.44 24.52
CA PRO A 75 -8.38 16.34 25.64
C PRO A 75 -9.74 17.02 25.46
N ASN A 76 -10.20 17.21 24.23
CA ASN A 76 -11.48 17.85 23.90
C ASN A 76 -12.58 16.82 23.58
N GLY A 77 -12.38 15.54 23.89
CA GLY A 77 -13.33 14.47 23.61
C GLY A 77 -13.34 13.96 22.16
N GLN A 78 -12.46 14.46 21.27
CA GLN A 78 -12.36 14.00 19.90
C GLN A 78 -11.77 12.59 19.82
N PRO A 79 -12.23 11.72 18.89
CA PRO A 79 -11.65 10.39 18.69
C PRO A 79 -10.23 10.50 18.14
N VAL A 80 -9.29 9.74 18.69
CA VAL A 80 -7.87 9.74 18.29
C VAL A 80 -7.27 8.33 18.20
N GLY A 81 -8.06 7.29 18.35
CA GLY A 81 -7.59 5.90 18.36
C GLY A 81 -6.89 5.49 17.07
N ALA A 82 -7.48 5.82 15.91
CA ALA A 82 -6.89 5.52 14.62
C ALA A 82 -5.58 6.30 14.38
N VAL A 83 -5.55 7.59 14.77
CA VAL A 83 -4.33 8.43 14.70
C VAL A 83 -3.22 7.81 15.53
N HIS A 84 -3.52 7.49 16.81
CA HIS A 84 -2.53 6.94 17.73
C HIS A 84 -1.97 5.59 17.24
N GLY A 85 -2.85 4.68 16.80
CA GLY A 85 -2.40 3.37 16.37
C GLY A 85 -1.66 3.41 15.05
N PHE A 86 -2.10 4.23 14.09
CA PHE A 86 -1.44 4.40 12.80
C PHE A 86 -0.01 4.95 12.98
N ILE A 87 0.15 6.04 13.75
CA ILE A 87 1.47 6.63 13.96
C ILE A 87 2.41 5.69 14.72
N ARG A 88 1.88 4.92 15.68
CA ARG A 88 2.65 3.89 16.37
C ARG A 88 3.14 2.81 15.42
N ASP A 89 2.27 2.32 14.52
CA ASP A 89 2.64 1.29 13.56
C ASP A 89 3.67 1.83 12.55
N MET A 90 3.55 3.11 12.13
CA MET A 90 4.57 3.78 11.30
C MET A 90 5.91 3.94 12.03
N ALA A 91 5.90 4.41 13.29
CA ALA A 91 7.12 4.56 14.08
C ALA A 91 7.83 3.21 14.27
N ASN A 92 7.07 2.15 14.57
CA ASN A 92 7.61 0.79 14.70
C ASN A 92 8.22 0.30 13.37
N LEU A 93 7.58 0.57 12.24
CA LEU A 93 8.12 0.23 10.92
C LEU A 93 9.46 0.91 10.68
N LEU A 94 9.53 2.23 10.89
CA LEU A 94 10.74 3.01 10.71
C LEU A 94 11.87 2.57 11.63
N GLU A 95 11.56 2.27 12.90
CA GLU A 95 12.55 1.87 13.89
C GLU A 95 13.10 0.46 13.65
N HIS A 96 12.23 -0.51 13.35
CA HIS A 96 12.62 -1.92 13.32
C HIS A 96 12.93 -2.43 11.90
N ARG A 97 12.27 -1.89 10.88
CA ARG A 97 12.46 -2.34 9.50
C ARG A 97 13.37 -1.44 8.68
N GLN A 98 13.52 -0.19 9.09
CA GLN A 98 14.42 0.78 8.46
C GLN A 98 14.32 0.76 6.91
N PRO A 99 13.13 1.07 6.35
CA PRO A 99 12.91 1.01 4.91
C PRO A 99 13.86 1.97 4.18
N ASP A 100 14.40 1.55 3.04
CA ASP A 100 15.17 2.45 2.18
C ASP A 100 14.23 3.48 1.53
N PHE A 101 13.03 3.02 1.14
CA PHE A 101 11.97 3.88 0.62
C PHE A 101 10.63 3.53 1.27
N LEU A 102 9.86 4.55 1.61
CA LEU A 102 8.55 4.38 2.23
C LEU A 102 7.56 5.37 1.61
N VAL A 103 6.41 4.86 1.18
CA VAL A 103 5.35 5.66 0.58
C VAL A 103 3.98 5.14 1.01
N CYS A 104 3.00 6.05 1.16
CA CYS A 104 1.61 5.72 1.46
C CYS A 104 0.72 5.95 0.25
N ALA A 105 -0.10 4.95 -0.09
CA ALA A 105 -1.15 5.06 -1.09
C ALA A 105 -2.51 5.23 -0.42
N PHE A 106 -3.31 6.19 -0.90
CA PHE A 106 -4.66 6.46 -0.44
C PHE A 106 -5.64 6.35 -1.60
N ASP A 107 -6.83 5.86 -1.33
CA ASP A 107 -7.95 6.03 -2.26
C ASP A 107 -8.26 7.52 -2.43
N ALA A 108 -8.49 7.92 -3.67
CA ALA A 108 -9.01 9.23 -3.96
C ALA A 108 -10.54 9.25 -3.78
N PRO A 109 -11.11 10.39 -3.35
CA PRO A 109 -12.57 10.52 -3.30
C PRO A 109 -13.21 10.41 -4.69
N GLY A 110 -14.39 9.79 -4.75
CA GLY A 110 -15.19 9.66 -5.96
C GLY A 110 -15.12 8.30 -6.62
N ASP A 111 -15.86 8.15 -7.71
CA ASP A 111 -15.94 6.90 -8.47
C ASP A 111 -14.63 6.65 -9.23
N THR A 112 -14.33 5.36 -9.38
CA THR A 112 -13.18 4.89 -10.14
C THR A 112 -13.63 4.29 -11.47
N PHE A 113 -12.70 3.99 -12.38
CA PHE A 113 -13.02 3.31 -13.64
C PHE A 113 -13.75 1.97 -13.44
N ARG A 114 -13.60 1.32 -12.24
CA ARG A 114 -14.31 0.08 -11.91
C ARG A 114 -15.82 0.30 -11.77
N HIS A 115 -16.23 1.46 -11.25
CA HIS A 115 -17.66 1.84 -11.19
C HIS A 115 -18.23 2.10 -12.58
N GLU A 116 -17.42 2.64 -13.51
CA GLU A 116 -17.82 2.80 -14.92
C GLU A 116 -18.00 1.43 -15.63
N MET A 117 -17.22 0.42 -15.23
CA MET A 117 -17.28 -0.94 -15.79
C MET A 117 -18.41 -1.79 -15.17
N TYR A 118 -18.70 -1.57 -13.90
CA TYR A 118 -19.67 -2.36 -13.14
C TYR A 118 -20.37 -1.52 -12.07
N ASP A 119 -21.59 -1.09 -12.32
CA ASP A 119 -22.37 -0.20 -11.45
C ASP A 119 -22.61 -0.73 -10.03
N GLN A 120 -22.51 -2.06 -9.84
CA GLN A 120 -22.70 -2.71 -8.54
C GLN A 120 -21.39 -2.88 -7.76
N TYR A 121 -20.25 -2.43 -8.32
CA TYR A 121 -18.95 -2.51 -7.66
C TYR A 121 -18.97 -1.76 -6.32
N LYS A 122 -18.63 -2.46 -5.25
CA LYS A 122 -18.60 -1.92 -3.86
C LYS A 122 -19.95 -1.33 -3.37
N ALA A 123 -21.08 -1.56 -4.07
CA ALA A 123 -22.39 -0.98 -3.74
C ALA A 123 -22.94 -1.42 -2.37
N THR A 124 -22.44 -2.52 -1.84
CA THR A 124 -22.85 -3.06 -0.53
C THR A 124 -21.95 -2.61 0.63
N ARG A 125 -20.90 -1.82 0.38
CA ARG A 125 -19.99 -1.34 1.42
C ARG A 125 -20.67 -0.29 2.30
N ASP A 126 -20.53 -0.47 3.60
CA ASP A 126 -20.94 0.54 4.57
C ASP A 126 -20.11 1.83 4.44
N PRO A 127 -20.70 3.01 4.66
CA PRO A 127 -19.96 4.25 4.68
C PRO A 127 -18.94 4.28 5.82
N MET A 128 -17.85 5.01 5.61
CA MET A 128 -16.83 5.20 6.64
C MET A 128 -17.46 5.83 7.90
N PRO A 129 -17.23 5.26 9.09
CA PRO A 129 -17.68 5.83 10.35
C PRO A 129 -17.21 7.29 10.52
N ASP A 130 -18.06 8.16 11.04
CA ASP A 130 -17.74 9.59 11.21
C ASP A 130 -16.56 9.80 12.16
N ASP A 131 -16.45 8.98 13.22
CA ASP A 131 -15.33 9.00 14.16
C ASP A 131 -14.00 8.66 13.45
N LEU A 132 -14.01 7.74 12.49
CA LEU A 132 -12.83 7.46 11.68
C LEU A 132 -12.56 8.60 10.69
N ARG A 133 -13.59 9.06 10.00
CA ARG A 133 -13.49 10.14 9.01
C ARG A 133 -12.86 11.39 9.58
N SER A 134 -13.22 11.74 10.83
CA SER A 134 -12.68 12.92 11.52
C SER A 134 -11.17 12.84 11.79
N GLN A 135 -10.59 11.63 11.81
CA GLN A 135 -9.19 11.39 12.11
C GLN A 135 -8.27 11.41 10.87
N ILE A 136 -8.82 11.19 9.67
CA ILE A 136 -8.03 11.12 8.41
C ILE A 136 -7.19 12.38 8.16
N PRO A 137 -7.71 13.61 8.33
CA PRO A 137 -6.88 14.81 8.12
C PRO A 137 -5.67 14.87 9.04
N THR A 138 -5.81 14.43 10.30
CA THR A 138 -4.70 14.39 11.26
C THR A 138 -3.66 13.34 10.87
N ILE A 139 -4.08 12.17 10.37
CA ILE A 139 -3.16 11.15 9.88
C ILE A 139 -2.33 11.68 8.71
N ARG A 140 -2.95 12.38 7.76
CA ARG A 140 -2.22 12.99 6.63
C ARG A 140 -1.22 14.05 7.10
N LEU A 141 -1.60 14.92 8.04
CA LEU A 141 -0.68 15.90 8.63
C LEU A 141 0.51 15.26 9.34
N LEU A 142 0.30 14.11 9.98
CA LEU A 142 1.39 13.35 10.61
C LEU A 142 2.34 12.73 9.58
N LEU A 143 1.82 12.19 8.49
CA LEU A 143 2.66 11.69 7.39
C LEU A 143 3.51 12.80 6.79
N ASP A 144 2.92 13.98 6.55
CA ASP A 144 3.64 15.16 6.07
C ASP A 144 4.74 15.59 7.07
N ALA A 145 4.41 15.62 8.37
CA ALA A 145 5.37 15.97 9.43
C ALA A 145 6.52 14.94 9.58
N MET A 146 6.26 13.68 9.23
CA MET A 146 7.27 12.61 9.20
C MET A 146 8.03 12.55 7.87
N ALA A 147 7.76 13.45 6.93
CA ALA A 147 8.28 13.45 5.57
C ALA A 147 8.03 12.12 4.82
N ILE A 148 6.89 11.46 5.09
CA ILE A 148 6.48 10.24 4.40
C ILE A 148 5.56 10.64 3.22
N PRO A 149 6.00 10.46 1.97
CA PRO A 149 5.21 10.80 0.80
C PRO A 149 3.88 10.04 0.78
N SER A 150 2.80 10.74 0.47
CA SER A 150 1.48 10.14 0.32
C SER A 150 0.86 10.46 -1.03
N PHE A 151 0.34 9.44 -1.72
CA PHE A 151 -0.22 9.56 -3.07
C PHE A 151 -1.68 9.16 -3.09
N SER A 152 -2.44 9.86 -3.90
CA SER A 152 -3.80 9.48 -4.29
C SER A 152 -4.08 9.98 -5.71
N LEU A 153 -4.83 9.23 -6.49
CA LEU A 153 -5.08 9.57 -7.89
C LEU A 153 -6.58 9.47 -8.20
N PRO A 154 -7.26 10.56 -8.55
CA PRO A 154 -8.67 10.52 -8.91
C PRO A 154 -8.97 9.55 -10.05
N GLY A 155 -10.01 8.73 -9.87
CA GLY A 155 -10.41 7.69 -10.81
C GLY A 155 -9.69 6.35 -10.63
N PHE A 156 -8.75 6.25 -9.68
CA PHE A 156 -8.01 5.03 -9.32
C PHE A 156 -8.12 4.77 -7.83
N GLU A 157 -7.87 3.52 -7.44
CA GLU A 157 -7.85 3.07 -6.06
C GLU A 157 -6.39 2.98 -5.54
N ALA A 158 -6.23 2.88 -4.22
CA ALA A 158 -4.92 2.65 -3.60
C ALA A 158 -4.22 1.41 -4.19
N ASP A 159 -4.98 0.33 -4.48
CA ASP A 159 -4.44 -0.89 -5.08
C ASP A 159 -3.77 -0.67 -6.44
N ASP A 160 -4.29 0.26 -7.26
CA ASP A 160 -3.67 0.62 -8.53
C ASP A 160 -2.32 1.32 -8.33
N LEU A 161 -2.21 2.10 -7.24
CA LEU A 161 -0.98 2.74 -6.83
C LEU A 161 0.01 1.73 -6.28
N LEU A 162 -0.45 0.81 -5.40
CA LEU A 162 0.38 -0.29 -4.88
C LEU A 162 0.98 -1.11 -6.04
N ALA A 163 0.14 -1.52 -7.00
CA ALA A 163 0.57 -2.27 -8.18
C ALA A 163 1.59 -1.49 -9.03
N THR A 164 1.37 -0.18 -9.16
CA THR A 164 2.26 0.69 -9.94
C THR A 164 3.63 0.83 -9.27
N PHE A 165 3.66 1.08 -7.96
CA PHE A 165 4.92 1.20 -7.20
C PHE A 165 5.66 -0.14 -7.14
N ALA A 166 4.96 -1.26 -6.87
CA ALA A 166 5.54 -2.59 -6.85
C ALA A 166 6.25 -2.92 -8.17
N ARG A 167 5.54 -2.73 -9.28
CA ARG A 167 6.09 -2.96 -10.61
C ARG A 167 7.32 -2.09 -10.89
N GLN A 168 7.25 -0.81 -10.55
CA GLN A 168 8.37 0.11 -10.78
C GLN A 168 9.58 -0.20 -9.89
N ALA A 169 9.36 -0.62 -8.65
CA ALA A 169 10.43 -1.08 -7.78
C ALA A 169 11.13 -2.30 -8.40
N GLU A 170 10.35 -3.27 -8.84
CA GLU A 170 10.87 -4.50 -9.49
C GLU A 170 11.63 -4.19 -10.79
N GLU A 171 11.10 -3.32 -11.65
CA GLU A 171 11.75 -2.87 -12.90
C GLU A 171 13.12 -2.19 -12.63
N ARG A 172 13.33 -1.63 -11.42
CA ARG A 172 14.59 -1.03 -10.97
C ARG A 172 15.51 -1.97 -10.19
N GLY A 173 15.09 -3.22 -9.99
CA GLY A 173 15.85 -4.23 -9.26
C GLY A 173 15.64 -4.18 -7.73
N TYR A 174 14.74 -3.34 -7.21
CA TYR A 174 14.42 -3.28 -5.79
C TYR A 174 13.48 -4.40 -5.35
N SER A 175 13.54 -4.77 -4.08
CA SER A 175 12.49 -5.55 -3.44
C SER A 175 11.35 -4.62 -2.99
N CYS A 176 10.11 -5.12 -3.01
CA CYS A 176 8.95 -4.34 -2.61
C CYS A 176 8.10 -5.09 -1.58
N LEU A 177 7.77 -4.43 -0.48
CA LEU A 177 6.86 -4.93 0.54
C LEU A 177 5.57 -4.09 0.54
N LEU A 178 4.48 -4.71 0.10
CA LEU A 178 3.14 -4.14 0.13
C LEU A 178 2.56 -4.29 1.53
N VAL A 179 2.47 -3.18 2.25
CA VAL A 179 1.92 -3.18 3.63
C VAL A 179 0.40 -3.10 3.54
N THR A 180 -0.20 -4.24 3.31
CA THR A 180 -1.65 -4.41 3.20
C THR A 180 -2.06 -5.79 3.67
N SER A 181 -3.33 -5.97 4.02
CA SER A 181 -3.97 -7.27 4.24
C SER A 181 -5.01 -7.58 3.16
N ASP A 182 -5.13 -6.72 2.15
CA ASP A 182 -6.09 -6.94 1.09
C ASP A 182 -5.67 -8.14 0.24
N LYS A 183 -6.61 -9.07 0.10
CA LYS A 183 -6.40 -10.30 -0.69
C LYS A 183 -6.18 -10.03 -2.18
N ASP A 184 -6.66 -8.89 -2.68
CA ASP A 184 -6.55 -8.53 -4.08
C ASP A 184 -5.11 -8.21 -4.47
N CYS A 185 -4.30 -7.75 -3.51
CA CYS A 185 -2.87 -7.55 -3.71
C CYS A 185 -2.07 -8.87 -3.86
N ARG A 186 -2.67 -10.04 -3.60
CA ARG A 186 -2.00 -11.34 -3.80
C ARG A 186 -1.60 -11.60 -5.25
N GLN A 187 -2.30 -11.00 -6.22
CA GLN A 187 -1.95 -11.04 -7.64
C GLN A 187 -0.63 -10.32 -7.98
N LEU A 188 -0.14 -9.47 -7.06
CA LEU A 188 1.07 -8.68 -7.26
C LEU A 188 2.33 -9.39 -6.75
N ILE A 189 2.18 -10.55 -6.10
CA ILE A 189 3.30 -11.30 -5.52
C ILE A 189 4.20 -11.83 -6.63
N THR A 190 5.50 -11.56 -6.50
CA THR A 190 6.57 -12.08 -7.34
C THR A 190 7.76 -12.53 -6.47
N GLU A 191 8.89 -12.84 -7.06
CA GLU A 191 10.13 -13.11 -6.31
C GLU A 191 10.62 -11.88 -5.52
N ARG A 192 10.31 -10.66 -6.02
CA ARG A 192 10.74 -9.39 -5.43
C ARG A 192 9.62 -8.61 -4.74
N VAL A 193 8.36 -8.94 -5.02
CA VAL A 193 7.19 -8.27 -4.45
C VAL A 193 6.48 -9.22 -3.50
N GLN A 194 6.35 -8.82 -2.25
CA GLN A 194 5.69 -9.60 -1.20
C GLN A 194 4.71 -8.71 -0.43
N MET A 195 3.72 -9.32 0.21
CA MET A 195 2.85 -8.60 1.14
C MET A 195 3.42 -8.68 2.55
N TYR A 196 3.25 -7.60 3.32
CA TYR A 196 3.71 -7.53 4.70
C TYR A 196 2.58 -7.08 5.64
N ASN A 197 2.31 -7.90 6.63
CA ASN A 197 1.39 -7.54 7.70
C ASN A 197 2.17 -6.88 8.84
N ILE A 198 2.12 -5.56 8.92
CA ILE A 198 2.85 -4.74 9.89
C ILE A 198 2.48 -5.07 11.35
N ARG A 199 1.25 -5.50 11.61
CA ARG A 199 0.75 -5.77 12.97
C ARG A 199 1.11 -7.17 13.47
N LYS A 200 1.29 -8.11 12.57
CA LYS A 200 1.70 -9.48 12.89
C LYS A 200 3.19 -9.71 12.66
N ASP A 201 3.86 -8.75 12.05
CA ASP A 201 5.25 -8.83 11.62
C ASP A 201 5.51 -10.08 10.76
N THR A 202 4.62 -10.33 9.78
CA THR A 202 4.67 -11.51 8.93
C THR A 202 4.65 -11.12 7.46
N ILE A 203 5.48 -11.81 6.68
CA ILE A 203 5.49 -11.72 5.22
C ILE A 203 4.52 -12.77 4.66
N PHE A 204 3.83 -12.40 3.61
CA PHE A 204 2.99 -13.27 2.81
C PHE A 204 3.52 -13.27 1.37
N ASP A 205 4.09 -14.37 0.97
CA ASP A 205 4.74 -14.61 -0.31
C ASP A 205 4.02 -15.68 -1.16
N ALA A 206 4.68 -16.17 -2.20
CA ALA A 206 4.13 -17.19 -3.08
C ALA A 206 3.87 -18.52 -2.36
N ASP A 207 4.73 -18.89 -1.40
CA ASP A 207 4.55 -20.13 -0.62
C ASP A 207 3.34 -20.00 0.31
N ALA A 208 3.19 -18.85 0.99
CA ALA A 208 2.02 -18.57 1.81
C ALA A 208 0.72 -18.51 0.98
N LEU A 209 0.78 -18.01 -0.26
CA LEU A 209 -0.34 -18.04 -1.19
C LEU A 209 -0.71 -19.47 -1.58
N MET A 210 0.28 -20.29 -1.90
CA MET A 210 0.09 -21.70 -2.23
C MET A 210 -0.51 -22.46 -1.03
N GLU A 211 -0.04 -22.21 0.18
CA GLU A 211 -0.60 -22.82 1.40
C GLU A 211 -2.06 -22.41 1.65
N SER A 212 -2.38 -21.11 1.48
CA SER A 212 -3.70 -20.56 1.81
C SER A 212 -4.75 -20.79 0.72
N TRP A 213 -4.41 -20.47 -0.53
CA TRP A 213 -5.34 -20.58 -1.67
C TRP A 213 -5.10 -21.84 -2.52
N GLY A 214 -3.91 -22.46 -2.45
CA GLY A 214 -3.53 -23.60 -3.28
C GLY A 214 -3.36 -23.22 -4.76
N VAL A 215 -2.95 -21.99 -5.03
CA VAL A 215 -2.69 -21.45 -6.38
C VAL A 215 -1.40 -20.65 -6.39
N ARG A 216 -0.79 -20.52 -7.54
CA ARG A 216 0.37 -19.65 -7.76
C ARG A 216 -0.06 -18.20 -7.95
N PRO A 217 0.83 -17.20 -7.77
CA PRO A 217 0.51 -15.79 -7.98
C PRO A 217 -0.11 -15.49 -9.35
N GLU A 218 0.36 -16.12 -10.43
CA GLU A 218 -0.15 -15.93 -11.78
C GLU A 218 -1.61 -16.43 -11.93
N GLN A 219 -2.06 -17.30 -11.04
CA GLN A 219 -3.41 -17.84 -11.03
C GLN A 219 -4.36 -17.09 -10.08
N ALA A 220 -3.86 -16.10 -9.33
CA ALA A 220 -4.66 -15.39 -8.32
C ALA A 220 -5.88 -14.69 -8.93
N VAL A 221 -5.73 -14.05 -10.09
CA VAL A 221 -6.81 -13.38 -10.82
C VAL A 221 -7.85 -14.39 -11.29
N ASP A 222 -7.43 -15.50 -11.87
CA ASP A 222 -8.34 -16.55 -12.35
C ASP A 222 -9.08 -17.20 -11.17
N PHE A 223 -8.38 -17.43 -10.07
CA PHE A 223 -8.99 -17.95 -8.84
C PHE A 223 -10.08 -17.03 -8.33
N GLN A 224 -9.80 -15.73 -8.18
CA GLN A 224 -10.79 -14.75 -7.73
C GLN A 224 -11.94 -14.59 -8.74
N SER A 225 -11.65 -14.62 -10.04
CA SER A 225 -12.69 -14.57 -11.09
C SER A 225 -13.67 -15.75 -10.99
N LEU A 226 -13.17 -16.93 -10.65
CA LEU A 226 -14.01 -18.12 -10.43
C LEU A 226 -14.82 -18.04 -9.14
N VAL A 227 -14.19 -17.62 -8.04
CA VAL A 227 -14.79 -17.59 -6.70
C VAL A 227 -15.68 -16.36 -6.49
N GLY A 228 -15.32 -15.23 -7.09
CA GLY A 228 -15.92 -13.92 -6.85
C GLY A 228 -15.42 -13.24 -5.58
N ASP A 229 -15.88 -12.03 -5.35
CA ASP A 229 -15.62 -11.23 -4.17
C ASP A 229 -16.88 -10.60 -3.58
N SER A 230 -17.34 -11.14 -2.46
CA SER A 230 -18.52 -10.61 -1.77
C SER A 230 -18.30 -9.25 -1.11
N VAL A 231 -17.04 -8.88 -0.80
CA VAL A 231 -16.71 -7.58 -0.19
C VAL A 231 -16.84 -6.47 -1.22
N ASP A 232 -16.43 -6.76 -2.46
CA ASP A 232 -16.53 -5.83 -3.59
C ASP A 232 -17.78 -6.03 -4.43
N ASN A 233 -18.67 -6.93 -3.96
CA ASN A 233 -19.91 -7.26 -4.65
C ASN A 233 -19.69 -7.81 -6.07
N ILE A 234 -18.60 -8.55 -6.28
CA ILE A 234 -18.26 -9.19 -7.55
C ILE A 234 -18.74 -10.63 -7.52
N PRO A 235 -19.69 -11.01 -8.40
CA PRO A 235 -20.15 -12.39 -8.45
C PRO A 235 -19.08 -13.31 -9.03
N GLY A 236 -18.91 -14.47 -8.41
CA GLY A 236 -18.14 -15.56 -9.00
C GLY A 236 -18.96 -16.39 -9.97
N VAL A 237 -18.38 -17.47 -10.44
CA VAL A 237 -19.09 -18.45 -11.28
C VAL A 237 -20.03 -19.26 -10.39
N PRO A 238 -21.34 -19.39 -10.75
CA PRO A 238 -22.30 -20.14 -9.94
C PRO A 238 -21.82 -21.56 -9.63
N GLN A 239 -21.93 -21.96 -8.35
CA GLN A 239 -21.53 -23.27 -7.82
C GLN A 239 -20.01 -23.54 -7.82
N ILE A 240 -19.18 -22.58 -8.16
CA ILE A 240 -17.73 -22.69 -8.02
C ILE A 240 -17.29 -21.96 -6.75
N GLY A 241 -16.95 -22.75 -5.74
CA GLY A 241 -16.31 -22.25 -4.52
C GLY A 241 -14.79 -22.43 -4.57
N PRO A 242 -14.05 -22.01 -3.52
CA PRO A 242 -12.58 -22.03 -3.49
C PRO A 242 -11.99 -23.43 -3.77
N LYS A 243 -12.63 -24.50 -3.31
CA LYS A 243 -12.16 -25.87 -3.55
C LYS A 243 -12.24 -26.23 -5.04
N THR A 244 -13.38 -26.01 -5.67
CA THR A 244 -13.59 -26.32 -7.08
C THR A 244 -12.71 -25.43 -7.99
N ALA A 245 -12.56 -24.14 -7.65
CA ALA A 245 -11.69 -23.22 -8.37
C ALA A 245 -10.24 -23.73 -8.36
N ARG A 246 -9.74 -24.16 -7.20
CA ARG A 246 -8.40 -24.74 -7.05
C ARG A 246 -8.21 -25.99 -7.92
N GLU A 247 -9.16 -26.95 -7.84
CA GLU A 247 -9.13 -28.18 -8.64
C GLU A 247 -9.13 -27.91 -10.15
N LEU A 248 -9.82 -26.85 -10.58
CA LEU A 248 -9.82 -26.42 -11.98
C LEU A 248 -8.46 -25.84 -12.40
N LEU A 249 -7.92 -24.94 -11.58
CA LEU A 249 -6.63 -24.27 -11.86
C LEU A 249 -5.39 -25.18 -11.71
N GLU A 250 -5.53 -26.29 -11.01
CA GLU A 250 -4.50 -27.33 -10.95
C GLU A 250 -4.49 -28.18 -12.23
N LYS A 251 -5.67 -28.35 -12.84
CA LYS A 251 -5.86 -29.25 -13.97
C LYS A 251 -5.66 -28.58 -15.33
N TYR A 252 -5.99 -27.30 -15.44
CA TYR A 252 -5.99 -26.53 -16.68
C TYR A 252 -5.05 -25.33 -16.61
#